data_d9988940a52dd937296b0bc0857f4af7
#
_entry.id   d9988940a52dd937296b0bc0857f4af7
#
_cell.length_a   1.000
_cell.length_b   1.000
_cell.length_c   1.000
_cell.angle_alpha   90.00
_cell.angle_beta   90.00
_cell.angle_gamma   90.00
#
_symmetry.space_group_name_H-M   'P 1'
#
loop_
_entity.id
_entity.type
_entity.pdbx_description
1 polymer ?
#
loop_
_entity_poly.entity_id
_entity_poly.type
_entity_poly.pdbx_seq_one_letter_code
_entity_poly.pdbx_strand_id
1 'polypeptide(L)'
;MTTVVTNPLRDNVLVRLRPISEKTGSLYRVSHYESSRRADVLAVGPEVRDLAVGMGVLVNPLIGTAVGDDLIQPESSVYAILEEGE
;
A
#
# COMPACT_ATOMS: atom_id res chain seq x y z
N MET A 1 -11.95 16.92 15.59
CA MET A 1 -11.69 16.30 14.60
C MET A 1 -12.21 14.97 14.54
N THR A 2 -12.47 14.51 13.50
CA THR A 2 -13.05 13.24 13.34
C THR A 2 -12.06 12.24 12.91
N THR A 3 -12.07 11.12 13.55
CA THR A 3 -11.16 10.06 13.17
C THR A 3 -11.97 9.00 12.47
N VAL A 4 -11.55 8.64 11.29
CA VAL A 4 -12.22 7.61 10.56
C VAL A 4 -11.50 6.31 10.80
N VAL A 5 -12.22 5.33 11.31
CA VAL A 5 -11.64 4.03 11.50
C VAL A 5 -12.20 3.15 10.42
N THR A 6 -11.34 2.61 9.61
CA THR A 6 -11.73 1.83 8.46
C THR A 6 -11.31 0.40 8.64
N ASN A 7 -12.25 -0.50 8.51
CA ASN A 7 -11.94 -1.92 8.61
C ASN A 7 -12.22 -2.57 7.29
N PRO A 8 -11.19 -3.01 6.60
CA PRO A 8 -11.40 -3.66 5.31
C PRO A 8 -12.17 -4.96 5.46
N LEU A 9 -12.90 -5.31 4.43
CA LEU A 9 -13.66 -6.54 4.43
C LEU A 9 -13.01 -7.54 3.51
N ARG A 10 -13.27 -8.81 3.77
CA ARG A 10 -12.79 -9.88 2.92
C ARG A 10 -11.29 -9.84 2.76
N ASP A 11 -10.79 -9.79 1.57
CA ASP A 11 -9.35 -9.80 1.36
C ASP A 11 -8.82 -8.41 1.03
N ASN A 12 -9.53 -7.37 1.41
CA ASN A 12 -9.05 -6.02 1.17
C ASN A 12 -8.07 -5.61 2.26
N VAL A 13 -7.23 -4.67 1.93
CA VAL A 13 -6.27 -4.13 2.88
C VAL A 13 -6.32 -2.61 2.81
N LEU A 14 -6.04 -1.98 3.93
CA LEU A 14 -5.95 -0.53 3.99
C LEU A 14 -4.47 -0.20 4.03
N VAL A 15 -4.00 0.56 3.08
CA VAL A 15 -2.58 0.91 3.00
C VAL A 15 -2.41 2.41 2.90
N ARG A 16 -1.28 2.90 3.37
CA ARG A 16 -0.92 4.31 3.22
C ARG A 16 0.30 4.36 2.35
N LEU A 17 0.20 5.06 1.23
CA LEU A 17 1.31 5.14 0.30
C LEU A 17 2.40 6.01 0.89
N ARG A 18 3.64 5.61 0.70
CA ARG A 18 4.77 6.37 1.18
C ARG A 18 5.08 7.47 0.19
N PRO A 19 5.62 8.56 0.63
CA PRO A 19 5.99 9.62 -0.28
C PRO A 19 7.07 9.15 -1.24
N ILE A 20 7.07 9.69 -2.43
CA ILE A 20 8.08 9.38 -3.39
C ILE A 20 9.31 10.17 -3.08
N SER A 21 10.45 9.50 -3.05
CA SER A 21 11.68 10.17 -2.75
C SER A 21 12.22 10.75 -4.00
N GLU A 22 12.35 12.07 -4.04
CA GLU A 22 12.83 12.65 -5.14
C GLU A 22 14.26 12.59 -5.31
N LYS A 23 15.01 12.44 -4.35
CA LYS A 23 16.33 12.40 -4.50
C LYS A 23 16.78 11.25 -5.18
N THR A 24 16.22 10.18 -5.06
CA THR A 24 16.71 9.07 -5.76
C THR A 24 16.05 8.91 -7.01
N GLY A 25 15.14 9.69 -7.28
CA GLY A 25 14.41 9.51 -8.43
C GLY A 25 15.16 9.61 -9.63
N SER A 26 16.28 10.12 -9.49
CA SER A 26 16.95 10.26 -10.64
C SER A 26 17.04 9.05 -11.39
N LEU A 27 16.97 8.15 -10.81
CA LEU A 27 17.05 7.06 -11.48
C LEU A 27 16.04 6.64 -12.06
N TYR A 28 15.32 6.85 -12.06
CA TYR A 28 14.45 6.29 -12.48
C TYR A 28 14.04 6.28 -13.60
N ARG A 29 14.10 6.20 -14.09
CA ARG A 29 13.75 6.02 -15.06
C ARG A 29 13.02 5.00 -15.36
N VAL A 30 12.66 4.36 -14.97
CA VAL A 30 12.00 3.36 -15.15
C VAL A 30 10.77 3.50 -15.29
N SER A 31 10.35 4.23 -15.90
CA SER A 31 9.15 4.59 -15.99
C SER A 31 8.10 3.65 -16.20
N HIS A 32 8.23 2.59 -16.82
CA HIS A 32 7.11 1.80 -17.03
C HIS A 32 6.67 1.13 -15.81
N TYR A 33 7.28 1.30 -14.72
CA TYR A 33 6.78 0.72 -13.54
C TYR A 33 6.28 1.69 -12.59
N GLU A 34 5.98 2.85 -13.05
CA GLU A 34 5.52 3.77 -12.13
C GLU A 34 4.27 3.50 -11.55
N SER A 35 3.55 2.52 -11.96
CA SER A 35 2.33 2.22 -11.27
C SER A 35 2.54 1.51 -9.96
N SER A 36 3.76 1.21 -9.58
CA SER A 36 3.95 0.57 -8.29
C SER A 36 4.49 1.57 -7.29
N ARG A 37 4.05 1.48 -6.07
CA ARG A 37 4.50 2.37 -5.01
C ARG A 37 4.66 1.61 -3.72
N ARG A 38 5.50 2.10 -2.86
CA ARG A 38 5.65 1.53 -1.55
C ARG A 38 4.57 2.03 -0.64
N ALA A 39 4.11 1.19 0.23
CA ALA A 39 3.04 1.55 1.14
C ALA A 39 3.19 0.77 2.43
N ASP A 40 2.51 1.22 3.46
CA ASP A 40 2.49 0.51 4.73
C ASP A 40 1.10 0.00 4.97
N VAL A 41 0.98 -1.22 5.45
CA VAL A 41 -0.30 -1.83 5.70
C VAL A 41 -0.83 -1.33 7.03
N LEU A 42 -1.99 -0.70 7.03
CA LEU A 42 -2.59 -0.17 8.22
C LEU A 42 -3.66 -1.08 8.80
N ALA A 43 -4.34 -1.83 7.97
CA ALA A 43 -5.37 -2.74 8.43
C ALA A 43 -5.58 -3.81 7.37
N VAL A 44 -6.06 -4.96 7.78
CA VAL A 44 -6.29 -6.06 6.85
C VAL A 44 -7.66 -6.64 7.09
N GLY A 45 -8.27 -7.13 6.05
CA GLY A 45 -9.55 -7.82 6.18
C GLY A 45 -9.35 -9.24 6.67
N PRO A 46 -10.42 -9.87 7.06
CA PRO A 46 -10.32 -11.20 7.66
C PRO A 46 -9.88 -12.30 6.72
N GLU A 47 -9.95 -12.07 5.42
CA GLU A 47 -9.53 -13.10 4.48
C GLU A 47 -8.14 -12.86 3.93
N VAL A 48 -7.46 -11.83 4.40
CA VAL A 48 -6.11 -11.56 3.96
C VAL A 48 -5.19 -12.63 4.53
N ARG A 49 -4.34 -13.20 3.68
CA ARG A 49 -3.52 -14.28 4.14
C ARG A 49 -2.08 -13.96 4.32
N ASP A 50 -1.53 -13.17 3.43
CA ASP A 50 -0.09 -12.97 3.42
C ASP A 50 0.36 -11.66 4.01
N LEU A 51 -0.53 -10.80 4.39
CA LEU A 51 -0.18 -9.48 4.85
C LEU A 51 -0.64 -9.25 6.27
N ALA A 52 0.06 -8.41 6.98
CA ALA A 52 -0.30 -8.06 8.34
C ALA A 52 -0.05 -6.58 8.56
N VAL A 53 -0.69 -6.04 9.56
CA VAL A 53 -0.55 -4.64 9.91
C VAL A 53 0.91 -4.35 10.22
N GLY A 54 1.41 -3.28 9.67
CA GLY A 54 2.78 -2.84 9.91
C GLY A 54 3.76 -3.25 8.84
N MET A 55 3.35 -4.10 7.92
CA MET A 55 4.26 -4.51 6.87
C MET A 55 4.43 -3.44 5.82
N GLY A 56 5.62 -3.36 5.26
CA GLY A 56 5.85 -2.54 4.08
C GLY A 56 5.59 -3.37 2.85
N VAL A 57 4.93 -2.82 1.87
CA VAL A 57 4.55 -3.56 0.68
C VAL A 57 4.70 -2.70 -0.56
N LEU A 58 4.72 -3.35 -1.70
CA LEU A 58 4.75 -2.68 -2.98
C LEU A 58 3.40 -2.92 -3.62
N VAL A 59 2.68 -1.88 -3.92
CA VAL A 59 1.30 -2.00 -4.38
C VAL A 59 1.06 -1.23 -5.67
N ASN A 60 -0.06 -1.53 -6.29
CA ASN A 60 -0.52 -0.77 -7.45
C ASN A 60 -1.41 0.35 -6.92
N PRO A 61 -0.97 1.60 -6.96
CA PRO A 61 -1.74 2.68 -6.38
C PRO A 61 -2.98 3.07 -7.20
N LEU A 62 -3.13 2.52 -8.38
CA LEU A 62 -4.26 2.85 -9.20
C LEU A 62 -5.46 1.96 -8.95
N ILE A 63 -5.32 0.92 -8.16
CA ILE A 63 -6.40 0.03 -7.86
C ILE A 63 -6.91 0.32 -6.47
N GLY A 64 -8.20 0.34 -6.31
CA GLY A 64 -8.79 0.50 -5.00
C GLY A 64 -9.49 1.81 -4.84
N THR A 65 -9.89 2.11 -3.62
CA THR A 65 -10.68 3.28 -3.30
C THR A 65 -9.95 4.10 -2.27
N ALA A 66 -9.84 5.38 -2.54
CA ALA A 66 -9.16 6.26 -1.60
C ALA A 66 -10.04 6.59 -0.42
N VAL A 67 -9.46 6.60 0.76
CA VAL A 67 -10.14 6.96 1.97
C VAL A 67 -9.23 7.95 2.66
N GLY A 68 -9.47 9.23 2.47
CA GLY A 68 -8.56 10.25 2.97
C GLY A 68 -7.21 10.10 2.30
N ASP A 69 -6.18 9.94 3.08
CA ASP A 69 -4.86 9.74 2.53
C ASP A 69 -4.51 8.29 2.36
N ASP A 70 -5.44 7.41 2.62
CA ASP A 70 -5.18 5.98 2.58
C ASP A 70 -5.90 5.36 1.40
N LEU A 71 -5.62 4.11 1.14
CA LEU A 71 -6.19 3.43 0.00
C LEU A 71 -6.63 2.04 0.42
N ILE A 72 -7.86 1.67 0.07
CA ILE A 72 -8.34 0.31 0.31
C ILE A 72 -8.28 -0.42 -1.00
N GLN A 73 -7.59 -1.53 -1.02
CA GLN A 73 -7.46 -2.29 -2.26
C GLN A 73 -7.42 -3.78 -1.95
N PRO A 74 -7.70 -4.62 -2.90
CA PRO A 74 -7.65 -6.05 -2.65
C PRO A 74 -6.23 -6.53 -2.46
N GLU A 75 -6.05 -7.61 -1.72
CA GLU A 75 -4.73 -8.15 -1.50
C GLU A 75 -4.04 -8.45 -2.81
N SER A 76 -4.79 -8.80 -3.84
CA SER A 76 -4.18 -9.13 -5.12
C SER A 76 -3.52 -7.94 -5.80
N SER A 77 -3.78 -6.72 -5.34
CA SER A 77 -3.12 -5.56 -5.92
C SER A 77 -1.77 -5.31 -5.28
N VAL A 78 -1.39 -6.10 -4.30
CA VAL A 78 -0.10 -5.99 -3.65
C VAL A 78 0.86 -6.90 -4.38
N TYR A 79 1.93 -6.33 -4.90
CA TYR A 79 2.86 -7.10 -5.69
C TYR A 79 3.90 -7.84 -4.85
N ALA A 80 4.31 -7.27 -3.76
CA ALA A 80 5.40 -7.86 -2.99
C ALA A 80 5.43 -7.29 -1.59
N ILE A 81 6.07 -8.00 -0.69
CA ILE A 81 6.32 -7.53 0.66
C ILE A 81 7.75 -7.03 0.69
N LEU A 82 7.94 -5.83 1.21
CA LEU A 82 9.27 -5.26 1.27
C LEU A 82 9.99 -5.80 2.49
N GLU A 83 11.21 -6.26 2.27
CA GLU A 83 11.99 -6.73 3.39
C GLU A 83 12.87 -5.61 3.81
N GLU A 84 12.44 -4.85 4.77
CA GLU A 84 13.17 -3.69 5.17
C GLU A 84 14.00 -4.02 6.33
N GLY A 85 15.24 -4.00 6.19
CA GLY A 85 16.09 -4.31 7.26
C GLY A 85 16.16 -3.23 8.22
N GLU A 86 16.71 -3.44 9.23
CA GLU A 86 16.72 -2.52 10.15
C GLU A 86 17.83 -2.26 10.52
#